data_109580cdb1429bbcee6a77a7906bbfe3
#
_entry.id   109580cdb1429bbcee6a77a7906bbfe3
#
_cell.length_a   1.000
_cell.length_b   1.000
_cell.length_c   1.000
_cell.angle_alpha   90.00
_cell.angle_beta   90.00
_cell.angle_gamma   90.00
#
_symmetry.space_group_name_H-M   'P 1'
#
loop_
_entity.id
_entity.type
_entity.pdbx_description
1 polymer ?
#
loop_
_entity_poly.entity_id
_entity_poly.type
_entity_poly.pdbx_seq_one_letter_code
_entity_poly.pdbx_strand_id
1 'polypeptide(L)'
;SFLTNEITRFGRVLSVTLAPYGALDGEGGVIAVIHDVTEQRRLDDARREFVANVSHELRTPLTNIRSYTETLLDAAGELPLDTEKQFLGVISSESERMARIVTDLLTLSKLDYGRMELRMTRFSVSDLLKKVTNAMKLTAEDSGHMILVETEPNLPPMVGDRERIEQVVVNILSNAVKYTPSGGRICLTARRAGANHVRITVEDNGVGIPADDVPRLFERFYRVDKARSRAAGGTGLGLAIAKEIVEQHEGKIALTSEYGKGTTVTITLPTDLKPHGREDKV
;
A
#
# COMPACT_ATOMS: atom_id res chain seq x y z
N SER A 1 -15.40 41.36 17.91
CA SER A 1 -14.40 40.48 17.25
C SER A 1 -14.55 39.08 17.82
N PHE A 2 -14.57 38.07 16.94
CA PHE A 2 -14.54 36.68 17.33
C PHE A 2 -13.08 36.24 17.53
N LEU A 3 -12.84 35.46 18.58
CA LEU A 3 -11.52 34.88 18.84
C LEU A 3 -11.66 33.36 18.70
N THR A 4 -10.98 32.80 17.68
CA THR A 4 -10.98 31.35 17.45
C THR A 4 -9.58 30.82 17.72
N ASN A 5 -9.47 29.79 18.54
CA ASN A 5 -8.21 29.10 18.82
C ASN A 5 -8.45 27.58 18.90
N GLU A 6 -7.42 26.80 18.61
CA GLU A 6 -7.46 25.35 18.75
C GLU A 6 -6.65 24.95 19.98
N ILE A 7 -7.23 24.06 20.77
CA ILE A 7 -6.58 23.49 21.96
C ILE A 7 -6.57 21.96 21.85
N THR A 8 -5.42 21.36 22.16
CA THR A 8 -5.31 19.89 22.24
C THR A 8 -5.41 19.48 23.71
N ARG A 9 -6.40 18.65 24.03
CA ARG A 9 -6.59 18.15 25.39
C ARG A 9 -7.17 16.72 25.38
N PHE A 10 -6.64 15.84 26.22
CA PHE A 10 -7.05 14.43 26.33
C PHE A 10 -7.06 13.69 24.96
N GLY A 11 -6.08 13.97 24.09
CA GLY A 11 -5.99 13.35 22.77
C GLY A 11 -7.02 13.86 21.75
N ARG A 12 -7.77 14.94 22.07
CA ARG A 12 -8.73 15.61 21.18
C ARG A 12 -8.23 17.00 20.80
N VAL A 13 -8.56 17.42 19.60
CA VAL A 13 -8.35 18.78 19.09
C VAL A 13 -9.70 19.48 19.10
N LEU A 14 -9.81 20.50 19.93
CA LEU A 14 -11.05 21.28 20.09
C LEU A 14 -10.84 22.67 19.50
N SER A 15 -11.69 23.07 18.57
CA SER A 15 -11.79 24.45 18.08
C SER A 15 -12.71 25.22 19.02
N VAL A 16 -12.17 26.24 19.67
CA VAL A 16 -12.91 27.08 20.61
C VAL A 16 -13.06 28.47 20.02
N THR A 17 -14.30 28.87 19.78
CA THR A 17 -14.64 30.22 19.31
C THR A 17 -15.32 31.00 20.41
N LEU A 18 -14.75 32.13 20.77
CA LEU A 18 -15.31 33.05 21.79
C LEU A 18 -15.92 34.27 21.11
N ALA A 19 -17.15 34.54 21.43
CA ALA A 19 -17.88 35.72 20.96
C ALA A 19 -18.43 36.51 22.12
N PRO A 20 -18.13 37.81 22.26
CA PRO A 20 -18.77 38.64 23.25
C PRO A 20 -20.24 38.86 22.85
N TYR A 21 -21.14 38.79 23.81
CA TYR A 21 -22.49 39.28 23.67
C TYR A 21 -22.77 40.29 24.78
N GLY A 22 -23.48 41.34 24.48
CA GLY A 22 -23.85 42.35 25.45
C GLY A 22 -25.11 43.06 25.02
N ALA A 23 -26.00 43.34 25.99
CA ALA A 23 -27.07 44.28 25.83
C ALA A 23 -26.52 45.71 25.94
N LEU A 24 -27.19 46.69 25.33
CA LEU A 24 -26.85 48.12 25.38
C LEU A 24 -26.85 48.71 26.80
N ASP A 25 -27.31 47.94 27.79
CA ASP A 25 -27.50 48.36 29.19
C ASP A 25 -26.47 47.78 30.19
N GLY A 26 -25.33 47.26 29.72
CA GLY A 26 -24.15 47.07 30.59
C GLY A 26 -23.90 45.67 31.14
N GLU A 27 -24.80 44.69 30.98
CA GLU A 27 -24.49 43.28 31.29
C GLU A 27 -24.08 42.53 30.04
N GLY A 28 -22.76 42.32 29.89
CA GLY A 28 -22.18 41.55 28.80
C GLY A 28 -21.63 40.21 29.27
N GLY A 29 -21.60 39.25 28.35
CA GLY A 29 -21.03 37.92 28.58
C GLY A 29 -20.20 37.45 27.39
N VAL A 30 -19.69 36.25 27.49
CA VAL A 30 -18.98 35.58 26.40
C VAL A 30 -19.67 34.26 26.10
N ILE A 31 -20.01 34.07 24.83
CA ILE A 31 -20.46 32.77 24.31
C ILE A 31 -19.23 32.01 23.85
N ALA A 32 -19.02 30.81 24.37
CA ALA A 32 -17.99 29.90 23.90
C ALA A 32 -18.64 28.77 23.07
N VAL A 33 -18.23 28.63 21.81
CA VAL A 33 -18.61 27.49 20.95
C VAL A 33 -17.42 26.58 20.89
N ILE A 34 -17.59 25.32 21.29
CA ILE A 34 -16.54 24.30 21.29
C ILE A 34 -16.92 23.23 20.27
N HIS A 35 -16.06 23.01 19.30
CA HIS A 35 -16.23 22.00 18.25
C HIS A 35 -15.09 20.97 18.33
N ASP A 36 -15.41 19.69 18.40
CA ASP A 36 -14.41 18.63 18.30
C ASP A 36 -14.02 18.47 16.82
N VAL A 37 -12.81 18.90 16.47
CA VAL A 37 -12.26 18.86 15.10
C VAL A 37 -11.16 17.81 14.97
N THR A 38 -11.09 16.87 15.92
CA THR A 38 -10.03 15.85 15.98
C THR A 38 -9.94 15.05 14.69
N GLU A 39 -11.08 14.54 14.22
CA GLU A 39 -11.14 13.72 13.01
C GLU A 39 -10.77 14.53 11.75
N GLN A 40 -11.30 15.75 11.65
CA GLN A 40 -10.98 16.65 10.54
C GLN A 40 -9.49 16.98 10.49
N ARG A 41 -8.87 17.26 11.65
CA ARG A 41 -7.43 17.51 11.74
C ARG A 41 -6.59 16.29 11.36
N ARG A 42 -6.97 15.11 11.82
CA ARG A 42 -6.29 13.85 11.43
C ARG A 42 -6.32 13.65 9.93
N LEU A 43 -7.46 13.90 9.29
CA LEU A 43 -7.60 13.77 7.84
C LEU A 43 -6.76 14.81 7.10
N ASP A 44 -6.74 16.06 7.55
CA ASP A 44 -5.93 17.13 6.95
C ASP A 44 -4.43 16.85 7.10
N ASP A 45 -3.99 16.40 8.28
CA ASP A 45 -2.59 16.05 8.53
C ASP A 45 -2.15 14.84 7.70
N ALA A 46 -2.98 13.80 7.63
CA ALA A 46 -2.73 12.64 6.78
C ALA A 46 -2.63 13.03 5.30
N ARG A 47 -3.48 13.96 4.83
CA ARG A 47 -3.43 14.49 3.46
C ARG A 47 -2.15 15.28 3.19
N ARG A 48 -1.73 16.14 4.13
CA ARG A 48 -0.47 16.91 4.01
C ARG A 48 0.74 15.98 3.99
N GLU A 49 0.77 15.00 4.88
CA GLU A 49 1.83 13.99 4.95
C GLU A 49 1.89 13.17 3.64
N PHE A 50 0.73 12.76 3.11
CA PHE A 50 0.64 12.07 1.83
C PHE A 50 1.28 12.89 0.70
N VAL A 51 0.92 14.18 0.54
CA VAL A 51 1.49 15.06 -0.50
C VAL A 51 3.01 15.25 -0.32
N ALA A 52 3.46 15.42 0.92
CA ALA A 52 4.89 15.53 1.23
C ALA A 52 5.64 14.25 0.85
N ASN A 53 5.11 13.08 1.22
CA ASN A 53 5.70 11.78 0.91
C ASN A 53 5.75 11.52 -0.61
N VAL A 54 4.68 11.83 -1.35
CA VAL A 54 4.66 11.76 -2.83
C VAL A 54 5.77 12.61 -3.42
N SER A 55 5.90 13.86 -2.97
CA SER A 55 6.92 14.79 -3.47
C SER A 55 8.34 14.27 -3.21
N HIS A 56 8.59 13.70 -2.04
CA HIS A 56 9.87 13.10 -1.69
C HIS A 56 10.19 11.84 -2.51
N GLU A 57 9.22 10.93 -2.66
CA GLU A 57 9.41 9.67 -3.37
C GLU A 57 9.58 9.87 -4.90
N LEU A 58 9.07 10.97 -5.46
CA LEU A 58 9.28 11.33 -6.86
C LEU A 58 10.58 12.14 -7.07
N ARG A 59 10.99 12.96 -6.10
CA ARG A 59 12.19 13.79 -6.22
C ARG A 59 13.47 12.97 -6.27
N THR A 60 13.58 11.95 -5.44
CA THR A 60 14.80 11.11 -5.35
C THR A 60 15.14 10.42 -6.67
N PRO A 61 14.26 9.63 -7.31
CA PRO A 61 14.54 9.01 -8.60
C PRO A 61 14.82 10.04 -9.70
N LEU A 62 14.09 11.15 -9.71
CA LEU A 62 14.32 12.22 -10.68
C LEU A 62 15.72 12.84 -10.54
N THR A 63 16.20 13.04 -9.31
CA THR A 63 17.54 13.54 -9.05
C THR A 63 18.60 12.54 -9.53
N ASN A 64 18.41 11.24 -9.28
CA ASN A 64 19.32 10.20 -9.75
C ASN A 64 19.37 10.16 -11.29
N ILE A 65 18.21 10.11 -11.95
CA ILE A 65 18.13 10.12 -13.42
C ILE A 65 18.90 11.33 -13.97
N ARG A 66 18.65 12.52 -13.44
CA ARG A 66 19.30 13.74 -13.89
C ARG A 66 20.82 13.66 -13.68
N SER A 67 21.29 13.28 -12.49
CA SER A 67 22.73 13.22 -12.18
C SER A 67 23.47 12.23 -13.09
N TYR A 68 22.94 11.01 -13.30
CA TYR A 68 23.57 10.04 -14.18
C TYR A 68 23.53 10.48 -15.65
N THR A 69 22.45 11.16 -16.07
CA THR A 69 22.36 11.72 -17.43
C THR A 69 23.36 12.84 -17.64
N GLU A 70 23.51 13.79 -16.70
CA GLU A 70 24.51 14.85 -16.72
C GLU A 70 25.93 14.25 -16.79
N THR A 71 26.23 13.24 -15.96
CA THR A 71 27.55 12.56 -15.99
C THR A 71 27.84 11.89 -17.34
N LEU A 72 26.83 11.23 -17.95
CA LEU A 72 26.98 10.62 -19.28
C LEU A 72 27.23 11.68 -20.37
N LEU A 73 26.55 12.82 -20.31
CA LEU A 73 26.71 13.92 -21.26
C LEU A 73 28.09 14.60 -21.11
N ASP A 74 28.52 14.85 -19.88
CA ASP A 74 29.80 15.51 -19.59
C ASP A 74 31.00 14.63 -19.97
N ALA A 75 30.86 13.33 -19.83
CA ALA A 75 31.89 12.36 -20.18
C ALA A 75 32.09 12.19 -21.71
N ALA A 76 31.15 12.66 -22.53
CA ALA A 76 31.23 12.70 -24.01
C ALA A 76 31.74 11.42 -24.70
N GLY A 77 31.47 10.24 -24.13
CA GLY A 77 31.94 8.94 -24.63
C GLY A 77 33.33 8.50 -24.15
N GLU A 78 33.90 9.20 -23.19
CA GLU A 78 35.17 8.84 -22.57
C GLU A 78 35.04 7.76 -21.47
N LEU A 79 33.81 7.43 -21.06
CA LEU A 79 33.57 6.39 -20.06
C LEU A 79 33.81 4.98 -20.62
N PRO A 80 34.31 4.07 -19.78
CA PRO A 80 34.31 2.65 -20.13
C PRO A 80 32.87 2.16 -20.43
N LEU A 81 32.71 1.34 -21.45
CA LEU A 81 31.42 0.85 -21.91
C LEU A 81 30.58 0.17 -20.79
N ASP A 82 31.25 -0.52 -19.87
CA ASP A 82 30.58 -1.17 -18.73
C ASP A 82 30.03 -0.13 -17.72
N THR A 83 30.75 0.98 -17.51
CA THR A 83 30.29 2.08 -16.66
C THR A 83 29.11 2.81 -17.30
N GLU A 84 29.16 3.05 -18.61
CA GLU A 84 28.07 3.66 -19.37
C GLU A 84 26.79 2.79 -19.28
N LYS A 85 26.92 1.48 -19.50
CA LYS A 85 25.81 0.53 -19.35
C LYS A 85 25.25 0.52 -17.93
N GLN A 86 26.12 0.59 -16.92
CA GLN A 86 25.68 0.66 -15.52
C GLN A 86 24.85 1.92 -15.25
N PHE A 87 25.29 3.09 -15.75
CA PHE A 87 24.55 4.35 -15.57
C PHE A 87 23.22 4.34 -16.29
N LEU A 88 23.17 3.84 -17.53
CA LEU A 88 21.91 3.64 -18.26
C LEU A 88 20.98 2.66 -17.54
N GLY A 89 21.53 1.61 -16.94
CA GLY A 89 20.75 0.67 -16.10
C GLY A 89 20.11 1.34 -14.89
N VAL A 90 20.84 2.25 -14.22
CA VAL A 90 20.28 3.03 -13.10
C VAL A 90 19.16 3.96 -13.58
N ILE A 91 19.37 4.68 -14.70
CA ILE A 91 18.35 5.56 -15.28
C ILE A 91 17.08 4.77 -15.62
N SER A 92 17.22 3.60 -16.26
CA SER A 92 16.10 2.72 -16.60
C SER A 92 15.33 2.28 -15.34
N SER A 93 16.04 1.76 -14.33
CA SER A 93 15.43 1.26 -13.09
C SER A 93 14.71 2.35 -12.29
N GLU A 94 15.25 3.57 -12.24
CA GLU A 94 14.60 4.69 -11.57
C GLU A 94 13.38 5.22 -12.36
N SER A 95 13.43 5.18 -13.69
CA SER A 95 12.27 5.51 -14.55
C SER A 95 11.12 4.52 -14.34
N GLU A 96 11.41 3.22 -14.32
CA GLU A 96 10.43 2.18 -14.01
C GLU A 96 9.84 2.33 -12.60
N ARG A 97 10.69 2.69 -11.63
CA ARG A 97 10.25 2.98 -10.27
C ARG A 97 9.27 4.16 -10.22
N MET A 98 9.56 5.26 -10.93
CA MET A 98 8.64 6.40 -11.04
C MET A 98 7.30 5.99 -11.67
N ALA A 99 7.33 5.21 -12.74
CA ALA A 99 6.12 4.71 -13.39
C ALA A 99 5.25 3.89 -12.42
N ARG A 100 5.87 3.01 -11.60
CA ARG A 100 5.16 2.25 -10.55
C ARG A 100 4.55 3.18 -9.50
N ILE A 101 5.28 4.17 -8.99
CA ILE A 101 4.75 5.13 -8.01
C ILE A 101 3.52 5.85 -8.58
N VAL A 102 3.59 6.35 -9.82
CA VAL A 102 2.46 7.04 -10.47
C VAL A 102 1.25 6.12 -10.62
N THR A 103 1.46 4.88 -11.05
CA THR A 103 0.39 3.87 -11.19
C THR A 103 -0.26 3.55 -9.85
N ASP A 104 0.55 3.37 -8.80
CA ASP A 104 0.08 3.12 -7.43
C ASP A 104 -0.75 4.30 -6.91
N LEU A 105 -0.29 5.54 -7.13
CA LEU A 105 -1.02 6.76 -6.75
C LEU A 105 -2.35 6.90 -7.47
N LEU A 106 -2.39 6.63 -8.76
CA LEU A 106 -3.63 6.65 -9.55
C LEU A 106 -4.61 5.57 -9.06
N THR A 107 -4.09 4.40 -8.69
CA THR A 107 -4.88 3.31 -8.11
C THR A 107 -5.49 3.74 -6.79
N LEU A 108 -4.69 4.25 -5.85
CA LEU A 108 -5.16 4.76 -4.56
C LEU A 108 -6.19 5.88 -4.73
N SER A 109 -5.92 6.83 -5.63
CA SER A 109 -6.87 7.92 -5.90
C SER A 109 -8.23 7.41 -6.36
N LYS A 110 -8.28 6.38 -7.24
CA LYS A 110 -9.55 5.78 -7.67
C LYS A 110 -10.26 5.05 -6.53
N LEU A 111 -9.50 4.40 -5.66
CA LEU A 111 -10.00 3.69 -4.47
C LEU A 111 -10.60 4.68 -3.46
N ASP A 112 -9.89 5.75 -3.10
CA ASP A 112 -10.33 6.77 -2.13
C ASP A 112 -11.63 7.49 -2.52
N TYR A 113 -11.81 7.76 -3.79
CA TYR A 113 -13.01 8.45 -4.27
C TYR A 113 -14.21 7.53 -4.56
N GLY A 114 -14.11 6.23 -4.24
CA GLY A 114 -15.16 5.26 -4.56
C GLY A 114 -15.46 5.15 -6.06
N ARG A 115 -14.53 5.63 -6.91
CA ARG A 115 -14.67 5.65 -8.38
C ARG A 115 -14.16 4.39 -9.06
N MET A 116 -13.67 3.44 -8.27
CA MET A 116 -13.24 2.16 -8.81
C MET A 116 -14.46 1.26 -8.94
N GLU A 117 -14.99 1.16 -10.16
CA GLU A 117 -15.97 0.16 -10.49
C GLU A 117 -15.27 -1.21 -10.57
N LEU A 118 -15.61 -2.12 -9.66
CA LEU A 118 -15.08 -3.48 -9.67
C LEU A 118 -15.66 -4.25 -10.85
N ARG A 119 -14.82 -4.85 -11.67
CA ARG A 119 -15.23 -5.73 -12.76
C ARG A 119 -15.48 -7.14 -12.23
N MET A 120 -16.69 -7.36 -11.73
CA MET A 120 -17.06 -8.62 -11.12
C MET A 120 -17.08 -9.75 -12.16
N THR A 121 -16.23 -10.74 -11.96
CA THR A 121 -16.13 -11.94 -12.79
C THR A 121 -16.07 -13.18 -11.92
N ARG A 122 -16.52 -14.32 -12.46
CA ARG A 122 -16.37 -15.62 -11.78
C ARG A 122 -15.06 -16.27 -12.21
N PHE A 123 -14.20 -16.62 -11.26
CA PHE A 123 -12.90 -17.20 -11.55
C PHE A 123 -12.46 -18.23 -10.49
N SER A 124 -11.48 -19.05 -10.87
CA SER A 124 -10.81 -20.00 -9.98
C SER A 124 -9.63 -19.33 -9.28
N VAL A 125 -9.64 -19.36 -7.94
CA VAL A 125 -8.51 -18.86 -7.14
C VAL A 125 -7.26 -19.69 -7.41
N SER A 126 -7.40 -21.02 -7.55
CA SER A 126 -6.26 -21.90 -7.85
C SER A 126 -5.56 -21.52 -9.16
N ASP A 127 -6.34 -21.16 -10.20
CA ASP A 127 -5.76 -20.77 -11.51
C ASP A 127 -5.11 -19.39 -11.42
N LEU A 128 -5.70 -18.46 -10.64
CA LEU A 128 -5.10 -17.16 -10.40
C LEU A 128 -3.74 -17.31 -9.70
N LEU A 129 -3.67 -18.12 -8.62
CA LEU A 129 -2.41 -18.33 -7.90
C LEU A 129 -1.34 -18.99 -8.77
N LYS A 130 -1.69 -19.99 -9.58
CA LYS A 130 -0.78 -20.61 -10.54
C LYS A 130 -0.25 -19.59 -11.55
N LYS A 131 -1.13 -18.73 -12.11
CA LYS A 131 -0.73 -17.67 -13.04
C LYS A 131 0.28 -16.71 -12.41
N VAL A 132 -0.03 -16.20 -11.22
CA VAL A 132 0.86 -15.25 -10.51
C VAL A 132 2.20 -15.90 -10.19
N THR A 133 2.19 -17.12 -9.68
CA THR A 133 3.44 -17.82 -9.35
C THR A 133 4.30 -18.06 -10.59
N ASN A 134 3.69 -18.48 -11.72
CA ASN A 134 4.41 -18.66 -12.95
C ASN A 134 5.03 -17.36 -13.48
N ALA A 135 4.32 -16.24 -13.36
CA ALA A 135 4.83 -14.93 -13.75
C ALA A 135 6.02 -14.47 -12.87
N MET A 136 6.04 -14.85 -11.61
CA MET A 136 7.10 -14.48 -10.67
C MET A 136 8.22 -15.51 -10.53
N LYS A 137 8.10 -16.65 -11.21
CA LYS A 137 9.02 -17.78 -11.07
C LYS A 137 10.47 -17.39 -11.38
N LEU A 138 10.71 -16.75 -12.53
CA LEU A 138 12.05 -16.30 -12.92
C LEU A 138 12.65 -15.32 -11.89
N THR A 139 11.87 -14.33 -11.46
CA THR A 139 12.34 -13.34 -10.46
C THR A 139 12.70 -14.00 -9.13
N ALA A 140 11.95 -15.01 -8.73
CA ALA A 140 12.23 -15.77 -7.50
C ALA A 140 13.47 -16.66 -7.68
N GLU A 141 13.60 -17.37 -8.80
CA GLU A 141 14.78 -18.21 -9.13
C GLU A 141 16.06 -17.37 -9.22
N ASP A 142 16.02 -16.21 -9.88
CA ASP A 142 17.15 -15.28 -9.96
C ASP A 142 17.58 -14.78 -8.57
N SER A 143 16.64 -14.69 -7.63
CA SER A 143 16.89 -14.33 -6.22
C SER A 143 17.27 -15.56 -5.36
N GLY A 144 17.28 -16.75 -5.94
CA GLY A 144 17.60 -18.02 -5.25
C GLY A 144 16.48 -18.52 -4.35
N HIS A 145 15.21 -18.16 -4.63
CA HIS A 145 14.06 -18.56 -3.81
C HIS A 145 13.26 -19.70 -4.44
N MET A 146 12.67 -20.54 -3.59
CA MET A 146 11.67 -21.53 -4.00
C MET A 146 10.27 -21.04 -3.61
N ILE A 147 9.38 -20.93 -4.58
CA ILE A 147 7.96 -20.66 -4.34
C ILE A 147 7.19 -21.97 -4.40
N LEU A 148 6.53 -22.34 -3.32
CA LEU A 148 5.64 -23.48 -3.22
C LEU A 148 4.18 -22.99 -3.30
N VAL A 149 3.36 -23.68 -4.09
CA VAL A 149 1.92 -23.38 -4.20
C VAL A 149 1.11 -24.60 -3.81
N GLU A 150 0.28 -24.43 -2.81
CA GLU A 150 -0.64 -25.44 -2.32
C GLU A 150 -2.07 -24.92 -2.35
N THR A 151 -2.92 -25.58 -3.09
CA THR A 151 -4.35 -25.24 -3.14
C THR A 151 -5.19 -26.41 -2.66
N GLU A 152 -6.14 -26.15 -1.78
CA GLU A 152 -7.10 -27.17 -1.37
C GLU A 152 -7.89 -27.68 -2.59
N PRO A 153 -8.07 -29.01 -2.73
CA PRO A 153 -8.88 -29.56 -3.81
C PRO A 153 -10.32 -29.03 -3.78
N ASN A 154 -10.88 -28.79 -4.96
CA ASN A 154 -12.29 -28.37 -5.11
C ASN A 154 -12.65 -27.06 -4.39
N LEU A 155 -11.72 -26.07 -4.38
CA LEU A 155 -12.08 -24.72 -3.94
C LEU A 155 -13.23 -24.17 -4.78
N PRO A 156 -14.23 -23.54 -4.15
CA PRO A 156 -15.31 -22.92 -4.90
C PRO A 156 -14.77 -21.79 -5.76
N PRO A 157 -15.33 -21.57 -6.97
CA PRO A 157 -15.02 -20.39 -7.75
C PRO A 157 -15.45 -19.14 -6.97
N MET A 158 -14.71 -18.06 -7.14
CA MET A 158 -14.97 -16.78 -6.48
C MET A 158 -15.56 -15.78 -7.47
N VAL A 159 -16.49 -14.94 -6.99
CA VAL A 159 -16.99 -13.76 -7.72
C VAL A 159 -16.29 -12.52 -7.18
N GLY A 160 -15.62 -11.78 -8.05
CA GLY A 160 -14.85 -10.59 -7.67
C GLY A 160 -14.11 -10.00 -8.88
N ASP A 161 -13.38 -8.92 -8.65
CA ASP A 161 -12.50 -8.36 -9.67
C ASP A 161 -11.17 -9.14 -9.70
N ARG A 162 -11.07 -10.06 -10.67
CA ARG A 162 -9.93 -10.96 -10.82
C ARG A 162 -8.61 -10.20 -10.95
N GLU A 163 -8.57 -9.10 -11.70
CA GLU A 163 -7.34 -8.33 -11.95
C GLU A 163 -6.86 -7.66 -10.67
N ARG A 164 -7.80 -7.16 -9.86
CA ARG A 164 -7.48 -6.54 -8.58
C ARG A 164 -7.02 -7.55 -7.53
N ILE A 165 -7.65 -8.71 -7.46
CA ILE A 165 -7.18 -9.79 -6.57
C ILE A 165 -5.81 -10.30 -7.03
N GLU A 166 -5.57 -10.41 -8.34
CA GLU A 166 -4.25 -10.72 -8.88
C GLU A 166 -3.20 -9.68 -8.42
N GLN A 167 -3.51 -8.38 -8.50
CA GLN A 167 -2.66 -7.30 -8.01
C GLN A 167 -2.35 -7.43 -6.51
N VAL A 168 -3.33 -7.79 -5.67
CA VAL A 168 -3.12 -8.04 -4.23
C VAL A 168 -2.10 -9.16 -4.02
N VAL A 169 -2.29 -10.31 -4.69
CA VAL A 169 -1.38 -11.45 -4.56
C VAL A 169 0.02 -11.11 -5.04
N VAL A 170 0.15 -10.40 -6.17
CA VAL A 170 1.44 -9.93 -6.69
C VAL A 170 2.15 -9.01 -5.70
N ASN A 171 1.44 -8.04 -5.11
CA ASN A 171 2.04 -7.11 -4.14
C ASN A 171 2.59 -7.84 -2.91
N ILE A 172 1.85 -8.82 -2.40
CA ILE A 172 2.28 -9.58 -1.22
C ILE A 172 3.42 -10.54 -1.58
N LEU A 173 3.30 -11.27 -2.68
CA LEU A 173 4.31 -12.24 -3.11
C LEU A 173 5.63 -11.53 -3.49
N SER A 174 5.55 -10.37 -4.13
CA SER A 174 6.70 -9.52 -4.43
C SER A 174 7.44 -9.06 -3.16
N ASN A 175 6.70 -8.72 -2.10
CA ASN A 175 7.32 -8.41 -0.81
C ASN A 175 7.99 -9.66 -0.21
N ALA A 176 7.37 -10.82 -0.25
CA ALA A 176 7.97 -12.07 0.22
C ALA A 176 9.29 -12.36 -0.51
N VAL A 177 9.31 -12.29 -1.85
CA VAL A 177 10.55 -12.46 -2.63
C VAL A 177 11.62 -11.45 -2.25
N LYS A 178 11.24 -10.19 -2.05
CA LYS A 178 12.16 -9.10 -1.76
C LYS A 178 12.80 -9.18 -0.38
N TYR A 179 12.07 -9.64 0.62
CA TYR A 179 12.52 -9.64 2.03
C TYR A 179 12.96 -11.01 2.54
N THR A 180 12.92 -12.01 1.69
CA THR A 180 13.50 -13.32 1.98
C THR A 180 14.96 -13.37 1.52
N PRO A 181 15.92 -13.78 2.32
CA PRO A 181 17.30 -13.99 1.88
C PRO A 181 17.41 -15.14 0.87
N SER A 182 18.42 -15.11 0.01
CA SER A 182 18.70 -16.19 -0.97
C SER A 182 18.74 -17.56 -0.30
N GLY A 183 18.16 -18.55 -0.94
CA GLY A 183 17.95 -19.91 -0.38
C GLY A 183 16.71 -20.02 0.49
N GLY A 184 15.95 -18.93 0.68
CA GLY A 184 14.72 -18.94 1.46
C GLY A 184 13.53 -19.59 0.74
N ARG A 185 12.47 -19.82 1.50
CA ARG A 185 11.23 -20.49 1.06
C ARG A 185 10.06 -19.55 1.19
N ILE A 186 9.23 -19.54 0.15
CA ILE A 186 7.96 -18.80 0.11
C ILE A 186 6.85 -19.80 -0.18
N CYS A 187 5.82 -19.84 0.65
CA CYS A 187 4.67 -20.72 0.50
C CYS A 187 3.41 -19.90 0.24
N LEU A 188 2.72 -20.20 -0.86
CA LEU A 188 1.47 -19.59 -1.25
C LEU A 188 0.36 -20.63 -1.14
N THR A 189 -0.59 -20.45 -0.23
CA THR A 189 -1.65 -21.42 -0.01
C THR A 189 -3.02 -20.81 -0.27
N ALA A 190 -3.97 -21.64 -0.75
CA ALA A 190 -5.38 -21.28 -0.78
C ALA A 190 -6.22 -22.40 -0.19
N ARG A 191 -7.08 -22.05 0.76
CA ARG A 191 -7.95 -22.99 1.46
C ARG A 191 -9.35 -22.40 1.66
N ARG A 192 -10.33 -23.25 1.82
CA ARG A 192 -11.67 -22.82 2.23
C ARG A 192 -11.64 -22.26 3.66
N ALA A 193 -12.35 -21.18 3.91
CA ALA A 193 -12.48 -20.53 5.22
C ALA A 193 -13.95 -20.42 5.59
N GLY A 194 -14.50 -21.49 6.20
CA GLY A 194 -15.93 -21.60 6.45
C GLY A 194 -16.75 -21.89 5.19
N ALA A 195 -18.04 -21.57 5.21
CA ALA A 195 -18.97 -21.93 4.12
C ALA A 195 -18.76 -21.08 2.86
N ASN A 196 -18.52 -19.77 3.02
CA ASN A 196 -18.62 -18.78 1.96
C ASN A 196 -17.35 -17.91 1.82
N HIS A 197 -16.20 -18.38 2.27
CA HIS A 197 -14.95 -17.63 2.15
C HIS A 197 -13.81 -18.51 1.65
N VAL A 198 -12.86 -17.89 0.98
CA VAL A 198 -11.55 -18.46 0.63
C VAL A 198 -10.48 -17.67 1.37
N ARG A 199 -9.51 -18.40 1.93
CA ARG A 199 -8.32 -17.85 2.56
C ARG A 199 -7.13 -18.08 1.66
N ILE A 200 -6.43 -17.00 1.32
CA ILE A 200 -5.14 -17.03 0.62
C ILE A 200 -4.09 -16.62 1.64
N THR A 201 -3.01 -17.39 1.76
CA THR A 201 -1.92 -17.09 2.68
C THR A 201 -0.60 -17.13 1.93
N VAL A 202 0.23 -16.10 2.13
CA VAL A 202 1.62 -16.05 1.68
C VAL A 202 2.47 -16.06 2.93
N GLU A 203 3.32 -17.06 3.04
CA GLU A 203 4.25 -17.25 4.16
C GLU A 203 5.67 -17.26 3.61
N ASP A 204 6.55 -16.50 4.23
CA ASP A 204 7.98 -16.48 3.95
C ASP A 204 8.79 -16.74 5.22
N ASN A 205 9.98 -17.29 5.05
CA ASN A 205 10.98 -17.42 6.12
C ASN A 205 12.06 -16.35 6.04
N GLY A 206 11.64 -15.14 5.67
CA GLY A 206 12.50 -13.97 5.49
C GLY A 206 12.97 -13.34 6.78
N VAL A 207 13.44 -12.10 6.68
CA VAL A 207 14.00 -11.37 7.83
C VAL A 207 12.97 -11.01 8.90
N GLY A 208 11.68 -11.17 8.60
CA GLY A 208 10.61 -10.79 9.53
C GLY A 208 10.55 -9.28 9.77
N ILE A 209 9.63 -8.88 10.64
CA ILE A 209 9.30 -7.47 10.92
C ILE A 209 9.26 -7.28 12.43
N PRO A 210 9.88 -6.20 12.97
CA PRO A 210 9.78 -5.84 14.38
C PRO A 210 8.32 -5.64 14.80
N ALA A 211 7.97 -6.06 16.02
CA ALA A 211 6.59 -6.01 16.51
C ALA A 211 5.99 -4.60 16.51
N ASP A 212 6.79 -3.58 16.78
CA ASP A 212 6.38 -2.17 16.82
C ASP A 212 6.01 -1.63 15.43
N ASP A 213 6.55 -2.23 14.37
CA ASP A 213 6.29 -1.81 12.99
C ASP A 213 5.05 -2.49 12.37
N VAL A 214 4.67 -3.68 12.86
CA VAL A 214 3.57 -4.48 12.30
C VAL A 214 2.25 -3.71 12.19
N PRO A 215 1.79 -2.94 13.18
CA PRO A 215 0.54 -2.18 13.09
C PRO A 215 0.52 -1.12 11.98
N ARG A 216 1.70 -0.66 11.56
CA ARG A 216 1.87 0.45 10.62
C ARG A 216 2.09 0.02 9.18
N LEU A 217 2.27 -1.25 8.90
CA LEU A 217 2.64 -1.76 7.57
C LEU A 217 1.62 -1.48 6.48
N PHE A 218 0.36 -1.27 6.84
CA PHE A 218 -0.70 -0.90 5.91
C PHE A 218 -0.86 0.62 5.74
N GLU A 219 -0.07 1.43 6.47
CA GLU A 219 -0.03 2.89 6.25
C GLU A 219 0.66 3.19 4.92
N ARG A 220 0.21 4.24 4.24
CA ARG A 220 0.76 4.67 2.95
C ARG A 220 2.19 5.19 3.13
N PHE A 221 3.11 4.78 2.26
CA PHE A 221 4.55 5.11 2.29
C PHE A 221 5.32 4.60 3.50
N TYR A 222 4.69 3.83 4.37
CA TYR A 222 5.38 3.26 5.53
C TYR A 222 6.39 2.20 5.10
N ARG A 223 7.55 2.22 5.74
CA ARG A 223 8.66 1.26 5.54
C ARG A 223 9.45 1.12 6.81
N VAL A 224 9.72 -0.11 7.22
CA VAL A 224 10.54 -0.44 8.39
C VAL A 224 11.97 0.08 8.22
N ASP A 225 12.59 -0.14 7.07
CA ASP A 225 13.92 0.37 6.70
C ASP A 225 13.82 1.11 5.36
N LYS A 226 13.92 2.45 5.43
CA LYS A 226 13.83 3.31 4.25
C LYS A 226 14.97 3.11 3.27
N ALA A 227 16.20 2.82 3.76
CA ALA A 227 17.37 2.69 2.91
C ALA A 227 17.36 1.36 2.15
N ARG A 228 17.20 0.25 2.85
CA ARG A 228 17.14 -1.10 2.27
C ARG A 228 15.95 -1.26 1.33
N SER A 229 14.82 -0.71 1.71
CA SER A 229 13.59 -0.77 0.90
C SER A 229 13.68 0.05 -0.38
N ARG A 230 14.43 1.18 -0.40
CA ARG A 230 14.70 1.95 -1.63
C ARG A 230 15.57 1.18 -2.59
N ALA A 231 16.67 0.61 -2.12
CA ALA A 231 17.57 -0.20 -2.94
C ALA A 231 16.83 -1.35 -3.64
N ALA A 232 15.80 -1.90 -2.99
CA ALA A 232 14.97 -2.96 -3.53
C ALA A 232 13.69 -2.44 -4.27
N GLY A 233 13.62 -1.15 -4.63
CA GLY A 233 12.57 -0.58 -5.50
C GLY A 233 11.17 -0.49 -4.89
N GLY A 234 11.01 -0.58 -3.57
CA GLY A 234 9.69 -0.51 -2.92
C GLY A 234 9.10 0.90 -2.90
N THR A 235 7.80 1.03 -3.14
CA THR A 235 7.08 2.31 -3.08
C THR A 235 6.51 2.61 -1.70
N GLY A 236 6.29 1.58 -0.86
CA GLY A 236 5.57 1.70 0.41
C GLY A 236 4.05 1.83 0.23
N LEU A 237 3.55 1.62 -1.01
CA LEU A 237 2.12 1.72 -1.32
C LEU A 237 1.46 0.36 -1.52
N GLY A 238 2.23 -0.68 -1.85
CA GLY A 238 1.69 -1.98 -2.25
C GLY A 238 0.81 -2.65 -1.21
N LEU A 239 1.19 -2.63 0.09
CA LEU A 239 0.36 -3.20 1.17
C LEU A 239 -0.89 -2.35 1.46
N ALA A 240 -0.79 -1.02 1.38
CA ALA A 240 -1.94 -0.13 1.50
C ALA A 240 -2.95 -0.36 0.36
N ILE A 241 -2.48 -0.50 -0.89
CA ILE A 241 -3.31 -0.86 -2.05
C ILE A 241 -3.95 -2.24 -1.86
N ALA A 242 -3.16 -3.23 -1.40
CA ALA A 242 -3.67 -4.58 -1.16
C ALA A 242 -4.80 -4.57 -0.12
N LYS A 243 -4.64 -3.84 0.97
CA LYS A 243 -5.66 -3.68 2.01
C LYS A 243 -6.94 -3.08 1.44
N GLU A 244 -6.83 -1.96 0.76
CA GLU A 244 -7.98 -1.25 0.18
C GLU A 244 -8.76 -2.12 -0.82
N ILE A 245 -8.05 -2.83 -1.72
CA ILE A 245 -8.69 -3.74 -2.67
C ILE A 245 -9.42 -4.88 -1.92
N VAL A 246 -8.79 -5.46 -0.90
CA VAL A 246 -9.41 -6.54 -0.10
C VAL A 246 -10.64 -6.04 0.63
N GLU A 247 -10.59 -4.85 1.23
CA GLU A 247 -11.73 -4.22 1.93
C GLU A 247 -12.89 -3.92 0.96
N GLN A 248 -12.61 -3.44 -0.26
CA GLN A 248 -13.64 -3.26 -1.30
C GLN A 248 -14.27 -4.58 -1.78
N HIS A 249 -13.58 -5.70 -1.59
CA HIS A 249 -14.13 -7.04 -1.82
C HIS A 249 -14.77 -7.63 -0.55
N GLU A 250 -15.13 -6.80 0.44
CA GLU A 250 -15.71 -7.21 1.72
C GLU A 250 -14.86 -8.28 2.44
N GLY A 251 -13.56 -8.29 2.13
CA GLY A 251 -12.58 -9.22 2.68
C GLY A 251 -11.86 -8.66 3.89
N LYS A 252 -10.91 -9.45 4.39
CA LYS A 252 -10.00 -9.08 5.47
C LYS A 252 -8.58 -9.46 5.10
N ILE A 253 -7.64 -8.57 5.38
CA ILE A 253 -6.21 -8.83 5.29
C ILE A 253 -5.60 -8.71 6.68
N ALA A 254 -4.74 -9.65 7.03
CA ALA A 254 -3.99 -9.65 8.28
C ALA A 254 -2.53 -10.02 8.00
N LEU A 255 -1.62 -9.48 8.81
CA LEU A 255 -0.20 -9.78 8.74
C LEU A 255 0.29 -10.14 10.14
N THR A 256 1.03 -11.22 10.23
CA THR A 256 1.77 -11.63 11.42
C THR A 256 3.23 -11.83 11.04
N SER A 257 4.14 -11.39 11.89
CA SER A 257 5.57 -11.52 11.63
C SER A 257 6.35 -11.62 12.93
N GLU A 258 7.45 -12.33 12.89
CA GLU A 258 8.44 -12.40 13.95
C GLU A 258 9.81 -12.08 13.36
N TYR A 259 10.48 -11.07 13.94
CA TYR A 259 11.80 -10.65 13.47
C TYR A 259 12.81 -11.80 13.51
N GLY A 260 13.48 -12.05 12.40
CA GLY A 260 14.42 -13.16 12.22
C GLY A 260 13.78 -14.50 11.85
N LYS A 261 12.43 -14.62 11.77
CA LYS A 261 11.75 -15.90 11.45
C LYS A 261 10.94 -15.85 10.16
N GLY A 262 10.40 -14.68 9.81
CA GLY A 262 9.63 -14.50 8.58
C GLY A 262 8.30 -13.80 8.79
N THR A 263 7.50 -13.78 7.73
CA THR A 263 6.22 -13.06 7.68
C THR A 263 5.13 -13.94 7.08
N THR A 264 3.93 -13.82 7.62
CA THR A 264 2.72 -14.45 7.08
C THR A 264 1.67 -13.40 6.82
N VAL A 265 1.24 -13.28 5.57
CA VAL A 265 0.12 -12.42 5.17
C VAL A 265 -1.07 -13.30 4.80
N THR A 266 -2.20 -13.05 5.43
CA THR A 266 -3.43 -13.80 5.24
C THR A 266 -4.53 -12.90 4.69
N ILE A 267 -5.13 -13.29 3.57
CA ILE A 267 -6.27 -12.64 2.94
C ILE A 267 -7.46 -13.58 3.05
N THR A 268 -8.60 -13.06 3.49
CA THR A 268 -9.86 -13.81 3.53
C THR A 268 -10.89 -13.06 2.70
N LEU A 269 -11.45 -13.71 1.68
CA LEU A 269 -12.38 -13.11 0.71
C LEU A 269 -13.66 -13.92 0.65
N PRO A 270 -14.84 -13.28 0.54
CA PRO A 270 -16.09 -13.99 0.27
C PRO A 270 -16.05 -14.64 -1.12
N THR A 271 -16.67 -15.81 -1.26
CA THR A 271 -16.78 -16.52 -2.54
C THR A 271 -17.85 -15.95 -3.45
N ASP A 272 -18.86 -15.30 -2.87
CA ASP A 272 -20.02 -14.74 -3.58
C ASP A 272 -20.19 -13.27 -3.17
N LEU A 273 -19.51 -12.39 -3.88
CA LEU A 273 -19.65 -10.95 -3.69
C LEU A 273 -20.83 -10.46 -4.55
N LYS A 274 -21.84 -9.93 -3.92
CA LYS A 274 -22.94 -9.29 -4.66
C LYS A 274 -22.46 -7.93 -5.16
N PRO A 275 -22.67 -7.59 -6.46
CA PRO A 275 -22.37 -6.24 -6.91
C PRO A 275 -23.20 -5.27 -6.05
N HIS A 276 -22.52 -4.27 -5.47
CA HIS A 276 -23.22 -3.19 -4.76
C HIS A 276 -24.17 -2.53 -5.78
N GLY A 277 -25.46 -2.79 -5.64
CA GLY A 277 -26.47 -2.11 -6.42
C GLY A 277 -26.36 -0.62 -6.15
N ARG A 278 -26.37 0.19 -7.19
CA ARG A 278 -26.74 1.60 -7.08
C ARG A 278 -28.09 1.62 -6.36
N GLU A 279 -28.14 2.03 -5.10
CA GLU A 279 -29.35 2.61 -4.59
C GLU A 279 -29.62 3.84 -5.45
N ASP A 280 -30.54 3.72 -6.38
CA ASP A 280 -31.12 4.85 -7.10
C ASP A 280 -31.67 5.81 -6.03
N LYS A 281 -30.88 6.85 -5.73
CA LYS A 281 -31.43 8.01 -5.06
C LYS A 281 -32.32 8.72 -6.06
N VAL A 282 -33.60 8.38 -5.99
CA VAL A 282 -34.71 9.16 -6.55
C VAL A 282 -34.81 10.48 -5.78
#